data_98b06e3a71cc51c8a936ee51a58f182b
#
_entry.id   98b06e3a71cc51c8a936ee51a58f182b
#
_cell.length_a   1.000
_cell.length_b   1.000
_cell.length_c   1.000
_cell.angle_alpha   90.00
_cell.angle_beta   90.00
_cell.angle_gamma   90.00
#
_symmetry.space_group_name_H-M   'P 1'
#
loop_
_entity.id
_entity.type
_entity.pdbx_description
1 polymer ?
#
loop_
_entity_poly.entity_id
_entity_poly.type
_entity_poly.pdbx_seq_one_letter_code
_entity_poly.pdbx_strand_id
1 'polypeptide(L)'
;MRLLLIAACWALALAGGRAQPTGMDKLAEGYVKLVLAVGQHDPDYVDAYYGPAEWKPTGADKPSLDALSATAAALAVAIEREPRPAADMALLRRTYLERQLAALRARVRMLKGERLSFDDESKALYDAVAPALPEAHFQQVLGQLEQRFPGEGRLVARLDSYRRGFAIPREKLDAVFQTAIRACRERTVAHVELPASERFAVEYVSNKSWSGYNWYQGGFRSVIQVNTDLPIYIDRAIDLACHEGYPGHHVYNLLLEKHLVRDRGWMEFTAYPLFSPQSLIAEGTANFGIEVAFPGRERVEYERAVLFPAAGLDPARAAEYYEVQRLIEQLAYAGNEAARRYLNAEFTREQAAAWLERYALMPSERAAQRVRFFDQYRAYVINYNLGKDLVRKYIESKGGTPDRPATRWEEFGKLLSSPRLPSGLQ
;
A
#
# COMPACT_ATOMS: atom_id res chain seq x y z
N MET A 1 -22.51 -26.96 -70.67
CA MET A 1 -22.92 -27.51 -69.39
C MET A 1 -21.79 -27.21 -68.40
N ARG A 2 -21.84 -26.08 -67.68
CA ARG A 2 -20.83 -25.65 -66.70
C ARG A 2 -21.51 -25.67 -65.32
N LEU A 3 -21.05 -26.56 -64.45
CA LEU A 3 -21.45 -26.63 -63.03
C LEU A 3 -20.76 -25.51 -62.24
N LEU A 4 -21.54 -24.67 -61.62
CA LEU A 4 -21.11 -23.71 -60.62
C LEU A 4 -21.19 -24.38 -59.24
N LEU A 5 -19.99 -24.57 -58.61
CA LEU A 5 -19.88 -24.96 -57.23
C LEU A 5 -19.95 -23.69 -56.36
N ILE A 6 -21.01 -23.60 -55.54
CA ILE A 6 -21.18 -22.56 -54.53
C ILE A 6 -20.52 -23.07 -53.26
N ALA A 7 -19.38 -22.47 -52.88
CA ALA A 7 -18.75 -22.70 -51.58
C ALA A 7 -19.41 -21.80 -50.52
N ALA A 8 -20.15 -22.42 -49.60
CA ALA A 8 -20.71 -21.72 -48.46
C ALA A 8 -19.60 -21.60 -47.35
N CYS A 9 -19.03 -20.41 -47.18
CA CYS A 9 -18.22 -20.07 -46.03
C CYS A 9 -19.07 -19.91 -44.79
N TRP A 10 -18.99 -20.85 -43.86
CA TRP A 10 -19.50 -20.70 -42.50
C TRP A 10 -18.53 -19.84 -41.73
N ALA A 11 -18.89 -18.58 -41.47
CA ALA A 11 -18.21 -17.74 -40.50
C ALA A 11 -18.67 -18.15 -39.09
N LEU A 12 -17.86 -18.91 -38.37
CA LEU A 12 -18.04 -19.10 -36.93
C LEU A 12 -17.74 -17.77 -36.24
N ALA A 13 -18.77 -17.02 -35.90
CA ALA A 13 -18.68 -15.93 -34.96
C ALA A 13 -18.41 -16.53 -33.57
N LEU A 14 -17.18 -16.43 -33.11
CA LEU A 14 -16.82 -16.63 -31.71
C LEU A 14 -17.47 -15.52 -30.89
N ALA A 15 -18.75 -15.67 -30.56
CA ALA A 15 -19.38 -14.92 -29.49
C ALA A 15 -18.74 -15.38 -28.18
N GLY A 16 -17.82 -14.60 -27.66
CA GLY A 16 -17.30 -14.74 -26.30
C GLY A 16 -18.45 -14.57 -25.31
N GLY A 17 -19.20 -15.63 -25.06
CA GLY A 17 -20.25 -15.64 -24.06
C GLY A 17 -19.63 -15.42 -22.69
N ARG A 18 -19.95 -14.27 -22.04
CA ARG A 18 -19.69 -14.10 -20.62
C ARG A 18 -20.33 -15.30 -19.90
N ALA A 19 -19.52 -16.03 -19.15
CA ALA A 19 -20.03 -17.10 -18.30
C ALA A 19 -21.15 -16.56 -17.39
N GLN A 20 -22.19 -17.34 -17.16
CA GLN A 20 -23.28 -16.98 -16.25
C GLN A 20 -22.68 -16.69 -14.87
N PRO A 21 -23.09 -15.58 -14.18
CA PRO A 21 -22.58 -15.24 -12.85
C PRO A 21 -22.78 -16.39 -11.89
N THR A 22 -21.69 -16.79 -11.23
CA THR A 22 -21.71 -17.83 -10.18
C THR A 22 -22.40 -17.30 -8.91
N GLY A 23 -22.72 -18.19 -7.96
CA GLY A 23 -23.19 -17.76 -6.63
C GLY A 23 -22.22 -16.80 -5.97
N MET A 24 -20.91 -17.11 -6.05
CA MET A 24 -19.85 -16.26 -5.49
C MET A 24 -19.76 -14.88 -6.16
N ASP A 25 -20.06 -14.75 -7.45
CA ASP A 25 -20.05 -13.44 -8.15
C ASP A 25 -21.15 -12.51 -7.64
N LYS A 26 -22.34 -13.07 -7.37
CA LYS A 26 -23.45 -12.29 -6.77
C LYS A 26 -23.14 -11.87 -5.34
N LEU A 27 -22.47 -12.73 -4.57
CA LEU A 27 -22.02 -12.40 -3.22
C LEU A 27 -20.94 -11.33 -3.23
N ALA A 28 -20.00 -11.39 -4.19
CA ALA A 28 -18.98 -10.37 -4.40
C ALA A 28 -19.60 -9.01 -4.80
N GLU A 29 -20.63 -8.99 -5.68
CA GLU A 29 -21.41 -7.79 -5.96
C GLU A 29 -22.04 -7.21 -4.69
N GLY A 30 -22.69 -8.08 -3.88
CA GLY A 30 -23.26 -7.68 -2.58
C GLY A 30 -22.22 -7.07 -1.65
N TYR A 31 -21.02 -7.64 -1.60
CA TYR A 31 -19.90 -7.10 -0.84
C TYR A 31 -19.47 -5.71 -1.32
N VAL A 32 -19.30 -5.50 -2.64
CA VAL A 32 -18.93 -4.19 -3.20
C VAL A 32 -19.96 -3.13 -2.85
N LYS A 33 -21.24 -3.43 -3.06
CA LYS A 33 -22.34 -2.51 -2.70
C LYS A 33 -22.35 -2.16 -1.22
N LEU A 34 -22.04 -3.14 -0.36
CA LEU A 34 -21.91 -2.92 1.08
C LEU A 34 -20.71 -2.03 1.44
N VAL A 35 -19.54 -2.23 0.79
CA VAL A 35 -18.37 -1.35 0.92
C VAL A 35 -18.73 0.10 0.59
N LEU A 36 -19.40 0.32 -0.54
CA LEU A 36 -19.82 1.66 -0.98
C LEU A 36 -20.83 2.30 -0.02
N ALA A 37 -21.75 1.49 0.55
CA ALA A 37 -22.70 1.96 1.54
C ALA A 37 -22.05 2.35 2.88
N VAL A 38 -21.03 1.60 3.33
CA VAL A 38 -20.20 1.98 4.51
C VAL A 38 -19.46 3.29 4.24
N GLY A 39 -18.98 3.51 3.02
CA GLY A 39 -18.33 4.76 2.60
C GLY A 39 -19.22 6.01 2.76
N GLN A 40 -20.55 5.88 2.80
CA GLN A 40 -21.44 7.01 3.12
C GLN A 40 -21.36 7.43 4.59
N HIS A 41 -20.93 6.54 5.50
CA HIS A 41 -20.74 6.83 6.93
C HIS A 41 -19.30 7.21 7.28
N ASP A 42 -18.35 6.85 6.44
CA ASP A 42 -16.92 7.02 6.65
C ASP A 42 -16.24 7.48 5.35
N PRO A 43 -15.98 8.78 5.19
CA PRO A 43 -15.39 9.33 3.97
C PRO A 43 -14.01 8.76 3.61
N ASP A 44 -13.26 8.26 4.61
CA ASP A 44 -11.95 7.66 4.43
C ASP A 44 -12.02 6.15 4.10
N TYR A 45 -13.23 5.54 4.09
CA TYR A 45 -13.35 4.09 3.96
C TYR A 45 -13.09 3.54 2.56
N VAL A 46 -13.54 4.26 1.51
CA VAL A 46 -13.40 3.83 0.12
C VAL A 46 -12.30 4.64 -0.54
N ASP A 47 -11.12 4.05 -0.64
CA ASP A 47 -9.94 4.69 -1.23
C ASP A 47 -10.04 4.81 -2.75
N ALA A 48 -10.50 3.75 -3.42
CA ALA A 48 -10.73 3.74 -4.86
C ALA A 48 -11.96 2.90 -5.23
N TYR A 49 -12.67 3.34 -6.26
CA TYR A 49 -13.75 2.60 -6.89
C TYR A 49 -13.84 2.88 -8.38
N TYR A 50 -13.69 1.83 -9.19
CA TYR A 50 -13.79 1.90 -10.65
C TYR A 50 -14.72 0.83 -11.25
N GLY A 51 -15.61 0.26 -10.42
CA GLY A 51 -16.66 -0.67 -10.82
C GLY A 51 -17.88 0.01 -11.48
N PRO A 52 -18.99 -0.73 -11.70
CA PRO A 52 -20.21 -0.23 -12.32
C PRO A 52 -20.78 0.98 -11.59
N ALA A 53 -21.06 2.06 -12.33
CA ALA A 53 -21.54 3.31 -11.74
C ALA A 53 -22.89 3.15 -11.00
N GLU A 54 -23.73 2.24 -11.49
CA GLU A 54 -25.03 1.89 -10.91
C GLU A 54 -24.95 1.17 -9.55
N TRP A 55 -23.77 0.71 -9.14
CA TRP A 55 -23.58 0.14 -7.82
C TRP A 55 -23.32 1.19 -6.75
N LYS A 56 -22.99 2.43 -7.15
CA LYS A 56 -22.85 3.54 -6.22
C LYS A 56 -24.22 3.89 -5.62
N PRO A 57 -24.27 4.12 -4.29
CA PRO A 57 -25.51 4.58 -3.66
C PRO A 57 -26.03 5.84 -4.33
N THR A 58 -27.33 5.84 -4.69
CA THR A 58 -28.03 6.98 -5.27
C THR A 58 -29.02 7.50 -4.23
N GLY A 59 -28.90 8.77 -3.84
CA GLY A 59 -29.86 9.41 -2.94
C GLY A 59 -29.29 9.85 -1.60
N ALA A 60 -30.08 10.65 -0.87
CA ALA A 60 -29.74 11.20 0.44
C ALA A 60 -29.90 10.17 1.57
N ASP A 61 -30.72 9.15 1.37
CA ASP A 61 -31.01 8.14 2.39
C ASP A 61 -29.92 7.07 2.43
N LYS A 62 -29.02 7.18 3.39
CA LYS A 62 -28.03 6.15 3.65
C LYS A 62 -28.58 5.09 4.60
N PRO A 63 -28.32 3.78 4.36
CA PRO A 63 -28.75 2.72 5.28
C PRO A 63 -28.18 2.94 6.68
N SER A 64 -28.94 2.61 7.72
CA SER A 64 -28.45 2.69 9.10
C SER A 64 -27.28 1.70 9.32
N LEU A 65 -26.40 2.02 10.26
CA LEU A 65 -25.30 1.11 10.65
C LEU A 65 -25.82 -0.26 11.11
N ASP A 66 -27.03 -0.33 11.68
CA ASP A 66 -27.68 -1.61 12.05
C ASP A 66 -28.09 -2.39 10.81
N ALA A 67 -28.68 -1.75 9.81
CA ALA A 67 -29.01 -2.39 8.53
C ALA A 67 -27.76 -2.89 7.82
N LEU A 68 -26.67 -2.11 7.82
CA LEU A 68 -25.38 -2.54 7.25
C LEU A 68 -24.79 -3.73 8.02
N SER A 69 -24.89 -3.74 9.36
CA SER A 69 -24.48 -4.88 10.20
C SER A 69 -25.26 -6.15 9.86
N ALA A 70 -26.58 -6.05 9.72
CA ALA A 70 -27.45 -7.17 9.37
C ALA A 70 -27.13 -7.72 7.96
N THR A 71 -26.96 -6.82 6.97
CA THR A 71 -26.59 -7.19 5.60
C THR A 71 -25.23 -7.90 5.57
N ALA A 72 -24.24 -7.36 6.29
CA ALA A 72 -22.91 -7.97 6.40
C ALA A 72 -22.95 -9.36 7.04
N ALA A 73 -23.79 -9.55 8.07
CA ALA A 73 -23.97 -10.86 8.70
C ALA A 73 -24.62 -11.87 7.76
N ALA A 74 -25.68 -11.46 7.06
CA ALA A 74 -26.34 -12.32 6.07
C ALA A 74 -25.41 -12.73 4.93
N LEU A 75 -24.60 -11.79 4.44
CA LEU A 75 -23.62 -12.04 3.38
C LEU A 75 -22.52 -13.02 3.84
N ALA A 76 -22.05 -12.90 5.09
CA ALA A 76 -21.07 -13.84 5.65
C ALA A 76 -21.62 -15.26 5.69
N VAL A 77 -22.85 -15.44 6.17
CA VAL A 77 -23.53 -16.76 6.18
C VAL A 77 -23.72 -17.30 4.75
N ALA A 78 -24.04 -16.43 3.77
CA ALA A 78 -24.19 -16.85 2.39
C ALA A 78 -22.87 -17.32 1.78
N ILE A 79 -21.75 -16.62 2.02
CA ILE A 79 -20.41 -17.03 1.56
C ILE A 79 -20.01 -18.38 2.21
N GLU A 80 -20.31 -18.57 3.50
CA GLU A 80 -20.01 -19.82 4.21
C GLU A 80 -20.76 -21.02 3.62
N ARG A 81 -21.99 -20.83 3.14
CA ARG A 81 -22.81 -21.88 2.52
C ARG A 81 -22.38 -22.26 1.11
N GLU A 82 -21.64 -21.42 0.41
CA GLU A 82 -21.13 -21.76 -0.91
C GLU A 82 -20.18 -22.97 -0.82
N PRO A 83 -20.19 -23.87 -1.79
CA PRO A 83 -19.25 -24.98 -1.84
C PRO A 83 -17.79 -24.50 -1.80
N ARG A 84 -16.95 -25.17 -1.03
CA ARG A 84 -15.52 -24.83 -0.96
C ARG A 84 -14.86 -25.17 -2.30
N PRO A 85 -14.25 -24.19 -3.00
CA PRO A 85 -13.59 -24.44 -4.26
C PRO A 85 -12.38 -25.36 -4.10
N ALA A 86 -12.14 -26.23 -5.10
CA ALA A 86 -10.93 -27.06 -5.17
C ALA A 86 -9.75 -26.33 -5.81
N ALA A 87 -10.00 -25.36 -6.69
CA ALA A 87 -8.95 -24.62 -7.38
C ALA A 87 -8.34 -23.53 -6.48
N ASP A 88 -7.01 -23.48 -6.41
CA ASP A 88 -6.26 -22.58 -5.52
C ASP A 88 -6.69 -21.11 -5.60
N MET A 89 -6.79 -20.55 -6.83
CA MET A 89 -7.18 -19.15 -7.03
C MET A 89 -8.63 -18.88 -6.56
N ALA A 90 -9.56 -19.82 -6.79
CA ALA A 90 -10.93 -19.66 -6.32
C ALA A 90 -11.03 -19.81 -4.80
N LEU A 91 -10.20 -20.64 -4.20
CA LEU A 91 -10.09 -20.78 -2.75
C LEU A 91 -9.52 -19.50 -2.12
N LEU A 92 -8.47 -18.92 -2.72
CA LEU A 92 -7.90 -17.63 -2.30
C LEU A 92 -8.96 -16.51 -2.39
N ARG A 93 -9.74 -16.45 -3.49
CA ARG A 93 -10.85 -15.50 -3.66
C ARG A 93 -11.87 -15.61 -2.53
N ARG A 94 -12.33 -16.82 -2.24
CA ARG A 94 -13.29 -17.06 -1.16
C ARG A 94 -12.74 -16.57 0.18
N THR A 95 -11.53 -17.00 0.54
CA THR A 95 -10.89 -16.62 1.79
C THR A 95 -10.68 -15.10 1.87
N TYR A 96 -10.33 -14.47 0.74
CA TYR A 96 -10.24 -13.01 0.62
C TYR A 96 -11.58 -12.35 0.97
N LEU A 97 -12.68 -12.76 0.34
CA LEU A 97 -14.00 -12.19 0.62
C LEU A 97 -14.43 -12.39 2.08
N GLU A 98 -14.17 -13.57 2.66
CA GLU A 98 -14.46 -13.86 4.07
C GLU A 98 -13.72 -12.87 5.00
N ARG A 99 -12.43 -12.64 4.77
CA ARG A 99 -11.61 -11.74 5.59
C ARG A 99 -11.94 -10.26 5.37
N GLN A 100 -12.16 -9.86 4.13
CA GLN A 100 -12.59 -8.49 3.81
C GLN A 100 -13.94 -8.17 4.46
N LEU A 101 -14.88 -9.09 4.42
CA LEU A 101 -16.19 -8.91 5.05
C LEU A 101 -16.09 -8.90 6.59
N ALA A 102 -15.19 -9.70 7.17
CA ALA A 102 -14.92 -9.66 8.61
C ALA A 102 -14.36 -8.29 9.04
N ALA A 103 -13.43 -7.72 8.26
CA ALA A 103 -12.88 -6.39 8.50
C ALA A 103 -13.96 -5.29 8.34
N LEU A 104 -14.80 -5.37 7.31
CA LEU A 104 -15.93 -4.46 7.13
C LEU A 104 -16.88 -4.49 8.34
N ARG A 105 -17.22 -5.69 8.85
CA ARG A 105 -18.06 -5.85 10.06
C ARG A 105 -17.41 -5.22 11.29
N ALA A 106 -16.10 -5.38 11.45
CA ALA A 106 -15.36 -4.72 12.53
C ALA A 106 -15.42 -3.19 12.38
N ARG A 107 -15.22 -2.64 11.17
CA ARG A 107 -15.32 -1.19 10.93
C ARG A 107 -16.72 -0.66 11.24
N VAL A 108 -17.77 -1.37 10.84
CA VAL A 108 -19.16 -0.96 11.17
C VAL A 108 -19.41 -0.95 12.68
N ARG A 109 -18.88 -1.93 13.44
CA ARG A 109 -18.98 -1.90 14.92
C ARG A 109 -18.23 -0.68 15.51
N MET A 110 -17.04 -0.38 14.99
CA MET A 110 -16.29 0.81 15.41
C MET A 110 -17.05 2.11 15.11
N LEU A 111 -17.70 2.23 13.94
CA LEU A 111 -18.56 3.36 13.59
C LEU A 111 -19.80 3.49 14.52
N LYS A 112 -20.25 2.37 15.09
CA LYS A 112 -21.29 2.33 16.13
C LYS A 112 -20.77 2.67 17.53
N GLY A 113 -19.47 2.94 17.68
CA GLY A 113 -18.85 3.35 18.95
C GLY A 113 -18.07 2.28 19.69
N GLU A 114 -17.92 1.06 19.12
CA GLU A 114 -17.04 0.05 19.72
C GLU A 114 -15.58 0.54 19.72
N ARG A 115 -14.93 0.42 20.87
CA ARG A 115 -13.51 0.74 21.04
C ARG A 115 -12.71 -0.54 21.14
N LEU A 116 -11.78 -0.73 20.20
CA LEU A 116 -10.83 -1.81 20.22
C LEU A 116 -9.47 -1.32 20.71
N SER A 117 -8.70 -2.18 21.35
CA SER A 117 -7.27 -1.95 21.56
C SER A 117 -6.56 -1.84 20.21
N PHE A 118 -5.37 -1.24 20.20
CA PHE A 118 -4.58 -1.15 18.97
C PHE A 118 -4.35 -2.52 18.30
N ASP A 119 -4.02 -3.54 19.10
CA ASP A 119 -3.74 -4.87 18.57
C ASP A 119 -5.01 -5.60 18.12
N ASP A 120 -6.13 -5.46 18.84
CA ASP A 120 -7.43 -6.02 18.42
C ASP A 120 -7.94 -5.34 17.14
N GLU A 121 -7.79 -4.02 17.02
CA GLU A 121 -8.11 -3.28 15.81
C GLU A 121 -7.24 -3.72 14.64
N SER A 122 -5.93 -3.83 14.85
CA SER A 122 -4.97 -4.32 13.85
C SER A 122 -5.37 -5.70 13.34
N LYS A 123 -5.68 -6.62 14.25
CA LYS A 123 -6.10 -7.98 13.90
C LYS A 123 -7.43 -8.01 13.16
N ALA A 124 -8.40 -7.21 13.61
CA ALA A 124 -9.74 -7.19 13.04
C ALA A 124 -9.80 -6.55 11.65
N LEU A 125 -9.02 -5.48 11.40
CA LEU A 125 -9.06 -4.74 10.16
C LEU A 125 -7.99 -5.22 9.16
N TYR A 126 -6.78 -5.57 9.62
CA TYR A 126 -5.65 -5.86 8.74
C TYR A 126 -5.17 -7.30 8.80
N ASP A 127 -5.88 -8.20 9.51
CA ASP A 127 -5.55 -9.63 9.65
C ASP A 127 -4.11 -9.89 10.16
N ALA A 128 -3.53 -8.93 10.85
CA ALA A 128 -2.16 -8.98 11.38
C ALA A 128 -2.02 -8.14 12.65
N VAL A 129 -0.98 -8.41 13.42
CA VAL A 129 -0.60 -7.63 14.62
C VAL A 129 0.88 -7.32 14.55
N ALA A 130 1.26 -6.06 14.74
CA ALA A 130 2.65 -5.66 14.75
C ALA A 130 3.34 -6.11 16.05
N PRO A 131 4.60 -6.59 15.98
CA PRO A 131 5.36 -6.93 17.18
C PRO A 131 5.53 -5.71 18.07
N ALA A 132 5.47 -5.93 19.38
CA ALA A 132 5.87 -4.92 20.37
C ALA A 132 7.40 -5.00 20.56
N LEU A 133 8.10 -3.91 20.24
CA LEU A 133 9.55 -3.84 20.46
C LEU A 133 9.84 -3.13 21.79
N PRO A 134 10.76 -3.66 22.59
CA PRO A 134 11.13 -3.03 23.85
C PRO A 134 11.86 -1.71 23.61
N GLU A 135 11.70 -0.75 24.52
CA GLU A 135 12.35 0.56 24.44
C GLU A 135 13.88 0.45 24.31
N ALA A 136 14.48 -0.57 24.93
CA ALA A 136 15.92 -0.84 24.83
C ALA A 136 16.41 -1.06 23.38
N HIS A 137 15.56 -1.61 22.48
CA HIS A 137 15.87 -1.74 21.06
C HIS A 137 16.10 -0.36 20.43
N PHE A 138 15.19 0.57 20.65
CA PHE A 138 15.31 1.92 20.12
C PHE A 138 16.49 2.67 20.74
N GLN A 139 16.71 2.54 22.05
CA GLN A 139 17.83 3.15 22.76
C GLN A 139 19.18 2.69 22.21
N GLN A 140 19.31 1.40 21.87
CA GLN A 140 20.53 0.86 21.25
C GLN A 140 20.83 1.52 19.91
N VAL A 141 19.81 1.68 19.04
CA VAL A 141 19.98 2.33 17.75
C VAL A 141 20.29 3.82 17.90
N LEU A 142 19.62 4.50 18.84
CA LEU A 142 19.90 5.90 19.16
C LEU A 142 21.35 6.07 19.64
N GLY A 143 21.88 5.14 20.44
CA GLY A 143 23.29 5.16 20.86
C GLY A 143 24.28 5.10 19.69
N GLN A 144 23.98 4.33 18.64
CA GLN A 144 24.80 4.30 17.42
C GLN A 144 24.71 5.63 16.64
N LEU A 145 23.52 6.22 16.57
CA LEU A 145 23.34 7.53 15.93
C LEU A 145 24.00 8.67 16.73
N GLU A 146 23.95 8.63 18.07
CA GLU A 146 24.68 9.60 18.92
C GLU A 146 26.20 9.56 18.67
N GLN A 147 26.77 8.36 18.52
CA GLN A 147 28.19 8.22 18.17
C GLN A 147 28.51 8.79 16.78
N ARG A 148 27.58 8.68 15.82
CA ARG A 148 27.73 9.20 14.47
C ARG A 148 27.56 10.72 14.40
N PHE A 149 26.71 11.27 15.26
CA PHE A 149 26.40 12.69 15.34
C PHE A 149 26.76 13.24 16.74
N PRO A 150 28.06 13.32 17.12
CA PRO A 150 28.44 13.86 18.39
C PRO A 150 28.16 15.35 18.47
N GLY A 151 27.94 15.88 19.66
CA GLY A 151 27.74 17.31 19.90
C GLY A 151 26.63 17.60 20.91
N GLU A 152 26.45 18.87 21.20
CA GLU A 152 25.44 19.36 22.13
C GLU A 152 24.04 19.40 21.52
N GLY A 153 23.02 19.42 22.36
CA GLY A 153 21.62 19.50 21.96
C GLY A 153 21.02 18.13 21.60
N ARG A 154 19.75 18.15 21.21
CA ARG A 154 18.98 16.92 20.91
C ARG A 154 19.45 16.26 19.62
N LEU A 155 19.59 14.92 19.62
CA LEU A 155 19.98 14.13 18.44
C LEU A 155 19.10 14.44 17.21
N VAL A 156 17.79 14.59 17.41
CA VAL A 156 16.85 14.91 16.34
C VAL A 156 17.22 16.22 15.62
N ALA A 157 17.66 17.24 16.36
CA ALA A 157 18.05 18.53 15.77
C ALA A 157 19.36 18.42 14.97
N ARG A 158 20.36 17.68 15.50
CA ARG A 158 21.62 17.42 14.79
C ARG A 158 21.39 16.61 13.50
N LEU A 159 20.53 15.58 13.59
CA LEU A 159 20.19 14.78 12.43
C LEU A 159 19.37 15.58 11.39
N ASP A 160 18.43 16.40 11.82
CA ASP A 160 17.68 17.27 10.91
C ASP A 160 18.59 18.27 10.18
N SER A 161 19.54 18.87 10.91
CA SER A 161 20.57 19.73 10.30
C SER A 161 21.41 19.00 9.25
N TYR A 162 21.82 17.76 9.55
CA TYR A 162 22.54 16.90 8.61
C TYR A 162 21.70 16.61 7.36
N ARG A 163 20.43 16.19 7.53
CA ARG A 163 19.53 15.81 6.43
C ARG A 163 19.16 16.97 5.51
N ARG A 164 19.13 18.21 6.02
CA ARG A 164 18.88 19.41 5.20
C ARG A 164 19.86 19.54 4.03
N GLY A 165 21.09 19.06 4.20
CA GLY A 165 22.08 19.02 3.14
C GLY A 165 21.77 18.04 2.00
N PHE A 166 20.70 17.25 2.12
CA PHE A 166 20.24 16.27 1.11
C PHE A 166 18.82 16.57 0.61
N ALA A 167 18.27 17.74 0.92
CA ALA A 167 17.00 18.18 0.37
C ALA A 167 17.11 18.45 -1.12
N ILE A 168 16.16 17.97 -1.92
CA ILE A 168 16.07 18.26 -3.32
C ILE A 168 15.63 19.73 -3.48
N PRO A 169 16.40 20.60 -4.20
CA PRO A 169 15.97 21.95 -4.50
C PRO A 169 14.61 21.94 -5.23
N ARG A 170 13.71 22.86 -4.86
CA ARG A 170 12.34 22.86 -5.35
C ARG A 170 12.26 22.93 -6.88
N GLU A 171 13.14 23.71 -7.50
CA GLU A 171 13.23 23.86 -8.95
C GLU A 171 13.74 22.62 -9.69
N LYS A 172 14.36 21.67 -8.97
CA LYS A 172 14.86 20.40 -9.51
C LYS A 172 13.94 19.21 -9.21
N LEU A 173 12.95 19.41 -8.35
CA LEU A 173 12.12 18.34 -7.81
C LEU A 173 11.47 17.50 -8.92
N ASP A 174 10.80 18.14 -9.88
CA ASP A 174 10.14 17.43 -10.98
C ASP A 174 11.14 16.63 -11.83
N ALA A 175 12.25 17.23 -12.21
CA ALA A 175 13.28 16.55 -13.02
C ALA A 175 13.88 15.33 -12.32
N VAL A 176 14.11 15.42 -11.00
CA VAL A 176 14.60 14.31 -10.17
C VAL A 176 13.54 13.21 -10.06
N PHE A 177 12.27 13.58 -9.81
CA PHE A 177 11.17 12.62 -9.74
C PHE A 177 10.94 11.90 -11.07
N GLN A 178 10.88 12.62 -12.19
CA GLN A 178 10.73 12.02 -13.52
C GLN A 178 11.87 11.06 -13.85
N THR A 179 13.09 11.37 -13.39
CA THR A 179 14.24 10.48 -13.56
C THR A 179 14.11 9.21 -12.71
N ALA A 180 13.67 9.34 -11.46
CA ALA A 180 13.40 8.20 -10.59
C ALA A 180 12.26 7.32 -11.15
N ILE A 181 11.17 7.92 -11.63
CA ILE A 181 10.02 7.22 -12.23
C ILE A 181 10.47 6.40 -13.46
N ARG A 182 11.25 7.00 -14.37
CA ARG A 182 11.77 6.27 -15.54
C ARG A 182 12.59 5.04 -15.12
N ALA A 183 13.49 5.20 -14.15
CA ALA A 183 14.32 4.10 -13.68
C ALA A 183 13.51 2.99 -12.99
N CYS A 184 12.52 3.35 -12.14
CA CYS A 184 11.60 2.39 -11.52
C CYS A 184 10.80 1.64 -12.61
N ARG A 185 10.29 2.37 -13.63
CA ARG A 185 9.52 1.78 -14.74
C ARG A 185 10.36 0.83 -15.59
N GLU A 186 11.56 1.24 -16.01
CA GLU A 186 12.47 0.43 -16.82
C GLU A 186 12.78 -0.91 -16.14
N ARG A 187 13.06 -0.88 -14.82
CA ARG A 187 13.30 -2.11 -14.04
C ARG A 187 12.05 -2.98 -13.92
N THR A 188 10.88 -2.37 -13.79
CA THR A 188 9.61 -3.09 -13.66
C THR A 188 9.22 -3.78 -14.98
N VAL A 189 9.26 -3.08 -16.11
CA VAL A 189 8.85 -3.65 -17.41
C VAL A 189 9.80 -4.72 -17.94
N ALA A 190 11.02 -4.81 -17.40
CA ALA A 190 11.92 -5.90 -17.68
C ALA A 190 11.45 -7.25 -17.12
N HIS A 191 10.51 -7.24 -16.16
CA HIS A 191 10.05 -8.43 -15.45
C HIS A 191 8.53 -8.58 -15.40
N VAL A 192 7.78 -7.47 -15.57
CA VAL A 192 6.31 -7.44 -15.48
C VAL A 192 5.73 -6.87 -16.76
N GLU A 193 4.87 -7.65 -17.40
CA GLU A 193 4.15 -7.18 -18.59
C GLU A 193 3.04 -6.21 -18.21
N LEU A 194 3.21 -4.95 -18.60
CA LEU A 194 2.22 -3.90 -18.39
C LEU A 194 1.37 -3.67 -19.64
N PRO A 195 0.07 -3.37 -19.51
CA PRO A 195 -0.77 -2.98 -20.65
C PRO A 195 -0.22 -1.74 -21.35
N ALA A 196 -0.27 -1.72 -22.69
CA ALA A 196 0.26 -0.59 -23.48
C ALA A 196 -0.43 0.76 -23.18
N SER A 197 -1.66 0.73 -22.62
CA SER A 197 -2.43 1.92 -22.25
C SER A 197 -2.18 2.43 -20.83
N GLU A 198 -1.29 1.73 -20.06
CA GLU A 198 -1.00 2.11 -18.68
C GLU A 198 -0.29 3.46 -18.60
N ARG A 199 -0.68 4.28 -17.64
CA ARG A 199 -0.06 5.57 -17.38
C ARG A 199 -0.49 6.15 -16.04
N PHE A 200 0.32 7.07 -15.53
CA PHE A 200 -0.10 7.98 -14.47
C PHE A 200 0.38 9.40 -14.73
N ALA A 201 -0.27 10.35 -14.05
CA ALA A 201 0.18 11.73 -13.93
C ALA A 201 0.72 11.97 -12.52
N VAL A 202 1.68 12.90 -12.39
CA VAL A 202 2.18 13.37 -11.09
C VAL A 202 1.67 14.77 -10.85
N GLU A 203 1.12 15.00 -9.66
CA GLU A 203 0.66 16.31 -9.18
C GLU A 203 1.39 16.67 -7.89
N TYR A 204 1.85 17.92 -7.79
CA TYR A 204 2.43 18.45 -6.56
C TYR A 204 1.34 19.18 -5.78
N VAL A 205 1.12 18.77 -4.54
CA VAL A 205 0.03 19.27 -3.68
C VAL A 205 0.56 19.79 -2.35
N SER A 206 -0.29 20.48 -1.59
CA SER A 206 0.00 20.98 -0.25
C SER A 206 -1.19 20.75 0.70
N ASN A 207 -0.98 20.99 1.99
CA ASN A 207 -2.00 20.86 3.06
C ASN A 207 -2.56 19.44 3.19
N LYS A 208 -1.67 18.43 3.13
CA LYS A 208 -2.03 17.02 3.29
C LYS A 208 -1.38 16.41 4.54
N SER A 209 -2.05 15.41 5.13
CA SER A 209 -1.50 14.64 6.27
C SER A 209 -0.49 13.57 5.84
N TRP A 210 -0.43 13.22 4.57
CA TRP A 210 0.45 12.23 3.95
C TRP A 210 1.54 12.89 3.09
N SER A 211 2.56 12.12 2.67
CA SER A 211 3.68 12.59 1.83
C SER A 211 3.54 12.23 0.35
N GLY A 212 2.91 11.11 0.04
CA GLY A 212 2.57 10.66 -1.30
C GLY A 212 1.22 9.95 -1.26
N TYR A 213 0.55 9.86 -2.39
CA TYR A 213 -0.73 9.17 -2.53
C TYR A 213 -0.96 8.76 -3.98
N ASN A 214 -1.34 7.51 -4.21
CA ASN A 214 -1.74 7.02 -5.52
C ASN A 214 -3.26 6.90 -5.59
N TRP A 215 -3.87 7.69 -6.44
CA TRP A 215 -5.28 7.58 -6.74
C TRP A 215 -5.48 6.76 -8.03
N TYR A 216 -5.81 5.48 -7.87
CA TYR A 216 -6.11 4.60 -8.99
C TYR A 216 -7.52 4.83 -9.52
N GLN A 217 -7.65 5.09 -10.83
CA GLN A 217 -8.90 5.50 -11.49
C GLN A 217 -9.55 4.40 -12.33
N GLY A 218 -8.95 3.22 -12.37
CA GLY A 218 -9.30 2.17 -13.32
C GLY A 218 -8.83 2.46 -14.75
N GLY A 219 -8.99 1.51 -15.63
CA GLY A 219 -8.48 1.61 -17.00
C GLY A 219 -6.97 1.73 -17.07
N PHE A 220 -6.26 1.15 -16.09
CA PHE A 220 -4.80 1.16 -15.96
C PHE A 220 -4.21 2.56 -15.78
N ARG A 221 -4.92 3.45 -15.07
CA ARG A 221 -4.54 4.85 -14.86
C ARG A 221 -4.51 5.22 -13.40
N SER A 222 -3.52 6.04 -13.02
CA SER A 222 -3.43 6.65 -11.70
C SER A 222 -3.16 8.16 -11.79
N VAL A 223 -3.48 8.87 -10.71
CA VAL A 223 -2.90 10.18 -10.39
C VAL A 223 -2.09 10.01 -9.12
N ILE A 224 -0.79 10.34 -9.20
CA ILE A 224 0.13 10.29 -8.07
C ILE A 224 0.29 11.71 -7.54
N GLN A 225 -0.07 11.93 -6.29
CA GLN A 225 0.07 13.21 -5.63
C GLN A 225 1.27 13.19 -4.67
N VAL A 226 2.13 14.19 -4.77
CA VAL A 226 3.31 14.38 -3.93
C VAL A 226 3.12 15.64 -3.10
N ASN A 227 3.09 15.49 -1.78
CA ASN A 227 2.96 16.62 -0.87
C ASN A 227 4.29 17.35 -0.69
N THR A 228 4.29 18.67 -0.95
CA THR A 228 5.46 19.54 -0.90
C THR A 228 5.48 20.51 0.29
N ASP A 229 4.65 20.27 1.31
CA ASP A 229 4.63 21.11 2.53
C ASP A 229 5.97 21.10 3.29
N LEU A 230 6.67 19.97 3.26
CA LEU A 230 7.95 19.79 3.92
C LEU A 230 9.05 19.45 2.92
N PRO A 231 10.33 19.75 3.23
CA PRO A 231 11.43 19.39 2.35
C PRO A 231 11.42 17.89 1.99
N ILE A 232 11.62 17.61 0.70
CA ILE A 232 11.73 16.25 0.18
C ILE A 232 13.23 15.94 0.03
N TYR A 233 13.68 14.92 0.76
CA TYR A 233 15.07 14.48 0.71
C TYR A 233 15.30 13.52 -0.45
N ILE A 234 16.55 13.37 -0.86
CA ILE A 234 16.92 12.65 -2.09
C ILE A 234 16.47 11.18 -2.09
N ASP A 235 16.51 10.49 -0.95
CA ASP A 235 16.01 9.12 -0.77
C ASP A 235 14.53 8.99 -1.13
N ARG A 236 13.74 10.06 -0.89
CA ARG A 236 12.30 10.04 -1.18
C ARG A 236 11.98 10.03 -2.68
N ALA A 237 12.95 10.35 -3.56
CA ALA A 237 12.70 10.30 -5.00
C ALA A 237 12.45 8.86 -5.48
N ILE A 238 13.35 7.94 -5.14
CA ILE A 238 13.14 6.51 -5.44
C ILE A 238 12.00 5.92 -4.59
N ASP A 239 11.93 6.26 -3.31
CA ASP A 239 10.86 5.75 -2.44
C ASP A 239 9.49 6.04 -3.03
N LEU A 240 9.17 7.31 -3.33
CA LEU A 240 7.86 7.68 -3.85
C LEU A 240 7.64 7.20 -5.30
N ALA A 241 8.67 7.26 -6.16
CA ALA A 241 8.56 6.79 -7.54
C ALA A 241 8.26 5.29 -7.61
N CYS A 242 8.91 4.48 -6.77
CA CYS A 242 8.68 3.05 -6.72
C CYS A 242 7.41 2.70 -5.92
N HIS A 243 7.18 3.33 -4.78
CA HIS A 243 6.04 3.04 -3.90
C HIS A 243 4.70 3.42 -4.55
N GLU A 244 4.58 4.65 -5.06
CA GLU A 244 3.33 5.09 -5.69
C GLU A 244 3.20 4.59 -7.14
N GLY A 245 4.33 4.44 -7.84
CA GLY A 245 4.41 4.09 -9.27
C GLY A 245 4.80 2.63 -9.51
N TYR A 246 6.08 2.41 -9.85
CA TYR A 246 6.61 1.15 -10.39
C TYR A 246 7.68 0.54 -9.48
N PRO A 247 7.47 -0.66 -8.92
CA PRO A 247 6.36 -1.59 -9.07
C PRO A 247 5.28 -1.51 -7.96
N GLY A 248 5.09 -0.35 -7.31
CA GLY A 248 4.22 -0.19 -6.15
C GLY A 248 2.73 -0.11 -6.47
N HIS A 249 2.02 0.83 -5.85
CA HIS A 249 0.55 0.93 -5.90
C HIS A 249 -0.04 0.96 -7.30
N HIS A 250 0.57 1.70 -8.24
CA HIS A 250 0.10 1.75 -9.62
C HIS A 250 0.09 0.35 -10.26
N VAL A 251 1.21 -0.35 -10.15
CA VAL A 251 1.35 -1.71 -10.74
C VAL A 251 0.49 -2.73 -10.01
N TYR A 252 0.40 -2.65 -8.68
CA TYR A 252 -0.48 -3.51 -7.89
C TYR A 252 -1.94 -3.41 -8.35
N ASN A 253 -2.49 -2.20 -8.37
CA ASN A 253 -3.88 -1.97 -8.77
C ASN A 253 -4.13 -2.37 -10.23
N LEU A 254 -3.19 -2.08 -11.11
CA LEU A 254 -3.22 -2.44 -12.53
C LEU A 254 -3.25 -3.95 -12.73
N LEU A 255 -2.42 -4.71 -12.02
CA LEU A 255 -2.38 -6.17 -12.13
C LEU A 255 -3.64 -6.82 -11.53
N LEU A 256 -4.17 -6.28 -10.43
CA LEU A 256 -5.48 -6.71 -9.92
C LEU A 256 -6.59 -6.46 -10.94
N GLU A 257 -6.62 -5.26 -11.57
CA GLU A 257 -7.60 -4.97 -12.63
C GLU A 257 -7.43 -5.93 -13.82
N LYS A 258 -6.19 -6.12 -14.33
CA LYS A 258 -5.91 -7.00 -15.47
C LYS A 258 -6.36 -8.43 -15.17
N HIS A 259 -5.80 -9.02 -14.11
CA HIS A 259 -5.90 -10.46 -13.89
C HIS A 259 -7.14 -10.90 -13.12
N LEU A 260 -7.67 -10.07 -12.22
CA LEU A 260 -8.81 -10.46 -11.40
C LEU A 260 -10.12 -9.87 -11.91
N VAL A 261 -10.13 -8.59 -12.29
CA VAL A 261 -11.36 -7.96 -12.76
C VAL A 261 -11.62 -8.31 -14.24
N ARG A 262 -10.66 -8.05 -15.14
CA ARG A 262 -10.92 -8.21 -16.58
C ARG A 262 -10.87 -9.65 -17.04
N ASP A 263 -9.84 -10.41 -16.60
CA ASP A 263 -9.67 -11.80 -17.07
C ASP A 263 -10.63 -12.77 -16.36
N ARG A 264 -11.01 -12.51 -15.09
CA ARG A 264 -11.82 -13.42 -14.25
C ARG A 264 -13.22 -12.90 -13.92
N GLY A 265 -13.52 -11.62 -14.13
CA GLY A 265 -14.79 -11.02 -13.74
C GLY A 265 -14.98 -10.85 -12.22
N TRP A 266 -13.92 -10.84 -11.44
CA TRP A 266 -13.98 -10.73 -9.97
C TRP A 266 -14.11 -9.27 -9.55
N MET A 267 -15.36 -8.83 -9.48
CA MET A 267 -15.70 -7.42 -9.32
C MET A 267 -15.39 -6.84 -7.94
N GLU A 268 -15.16 -7.66 -6.93
CA GLU A 268 -14.75 -7.22 -5.60
C GLU A 268 -13.45 -6.42 -5.61
N PHE A 269 -12.58 -6.64 -6.59
CA PHE A 269 -11.32 -5.90 -6.76
C PHE A 269 -11.50 -4.53 -7.43
N THR A 270 -12.72 -4.15 -7.80
CA THR A 270 -13.01 -2.79 -8.29
C THR A 270 -13.22 -1.77 -7.17
N ALA A 271 -13.34 -2.23 -5.92
CA ALA A 271 -13.47 -1.40 -4.74
C ALA A 271 -12.27 -1.66 -3.79
N TYR A 272 -11.64 -0.58 -3.35
CA TYR A 272 -10.55 -0.67 -2.39
C TYR A 272 -10.98 -0.03 -1.05
N PRO A 273 -11.39 -0.85 -0.07
CA PRO A 273 -11.65 -0.34 1.28
C PRO A 273 -10.34 -0.14 2.02
N LEU A 274 -10.09 1.08 2.51
CA LEU A 274 -8.83 1.46 3.16
C LEU A 274 -8.57 0.69 4.46
N PHE A 275 -9.62 0.50 5.28
CA PHE A 275 -9.50 -0.23 6.55
C PHE A 275 -9.81 -1.71 6.35
N SER A 276 -8.89 -2.40 5.67
CA SER A 276 -9.06 -3.79 5.26
C SER A 276 -7.72 -4.54 5.15
N PRO A 277 -7.73 -5.88 5.13
CA PRO A 277 -6.52 -6.68 4.91
C PRO A 277 -5.80 -6.37 3.60
N GLN A 278 -6.52 -5.91 2.58
CA GLN A 278 -5.92 -5.49 1.30
C GLN A 278 -4.92 -4.36 1.48
N SER A 279 -5.18 -3.42 2.40
CA SER A 279 -4.28 -2.28 2.62
C SER A 279 -2.92 -2.69 3.14
N LEU A 280 -2.85 -3.71 4.01
CA LEU A 280 -1.56 -4.21 4.48
C LEU A 280 -0.75 -4.85 3.33
N ILE A 281 -1.42 -5.57 2.43
CA ILE A 281 -0.78 -6.13 1.24
C ILE A 281 -0.34 -5.00 0.29
N ALA A 282 -1.19 -4.02 0.02
CA ALA A 282 -0.89 -2.90 -0.87
C ALA A 282 0.32 -2.09 -0.37
N GLU A 283 0.31 -1.67 0.89
CA GLU A 283 1.42 -0.93 1.51
C GLU A 283 2.70 -1.78 1.61
N GLY A 284 2.53 -3.04 2.02
CA GLY A 284 3.65 -3.96 2.15
C GLY A 284 4.34 -4.22 0.81
N THR A 285 3.58 -4.46 -0.24
CA THR A 285 4.11 -4.67 -1.59
C THR A 285 4.72 -3.40 -2.17
N ALA A 286 4.10 -2.23 -1.96
CA ALA A 286 4.65 -0.97 -2.42
C ALA A 286 6.01 -0.67 -1.77
N ASN A 287 6.14 -0.85 -0.45
CA ASN A 287 7.40 -0.67 0.26
C ASN A 287 8.47 -1.72 -0.11
N PHE A 288 8.08 -3.00 -0.22
CA PHE A 288 9.03 -4.05 -0.61
C PHE A 288 9.42 -3.95 -2.09
N GLY A 289 8.53 -3.46 -2.95
CA GLY A 289 8.76 -3.20 -4.36
C GLY A 289 9.97 -2.29 -4.61
N ILE A 290 10.27 -1.36 -3.71
CA ILE A 290 11.49 -0.54 -3.76
C ILE A 290 12.73 -1.43 -3.74
N GLU A 291 12.78 -2.43 -2.85
CA GLU A 291 13.91 -3.37 -2.74
C GLU A 291 13.93 -4.41 -3.86
N VAL A 292 12.80 -4.68 -4.50
CA VAL A 292 12.72 -5.53 -5.69
C VAL A 292 13.29 -4.79 -6.90
N ALA A 293 12.93 -3.51 -7.07
CA ALA A 293 13.41 -2.69 -8.17
C ALA A 293 14.89 -2.26 -8.00
N PHE A 294 15.32 -2.01 -6.76
CA PHE A 294 16.67 -1.54 -6.44
C PHE A 294 17.27 -2.37 -5.28
N PRO A 295 17.72 -3.61 -5.55
CA PRO A 295 18.22 -4.49 -4.51
C PRO A 295 19.56 -4.04 -3.94
N GLY A 296 19.69 -4.04 -2.62
CA GLY A 296 20.94 -3.87 -1.90
C GLY A 296 21.69 -2.58 -2.27
N ARG A 297 22.94 -2.74 -2.77
CA ARG A 297 23.81 -1.61 -3.14
C ARG A 297 23.40 -0.90 -4.43
N GLU A 298 22.64 -1.54 -5.30
CA GLU A 298 22.24 -0.94 -6.59
C GLU A 298 21.47 0.37 -6.41
N ARG A 299 20.68 0.48 -5.36
CA ARG A 299 20.00 1.74 -5.02
C ARG A 299 21.00 2.86 -4.77
N VAL A 300 21.97 2.63 -3.89
CA VAL A 300 22.96 3.64 -3.52
C VAL A 300 23.82 4.03 -4.72
N GLU A 301 24.21 3.05 -5.54
CA GLU A 301 25.03 3.27 -6.74
C GLU A 301 24.26 4.08 -7.79
N TYR A 302 22.99 3.76 -8.03
CA TYR A 302 22.14 4.50 -8.96
C TYR A 302 21.90 5.93 -8.47
N GLU A 303 21.53 6.11 -7.22
CA GLU A 303 21.28 7.45 -6.66
C GLU A 303 22.55 8.30 -6.66
N ARG A 304 23.69 7.73 -6.29
CA ARG A 304 24.99 8.39 -6.36
C ARG A 304 25.34 8.84 -7.78
N ALA A 305 25.14 7.95 -8.77
CA ALA A 305 25.54 8.23 -10.14
C ALA A 305 24.56 9.14 -10.90
N VAL A 306 23.26 9.12 -10.54
CA VAL A 306 22.20 9.74 -11.33
C VAL A 306 21.45 10.82 -10.55
N LEU A 307 20.86 10.48 -9.40
CA LEU A 307 19.94 11.40 -8.71
C LEU A 307 20.65 12.48 -7.90
N PHE A 308 21.77 12.16 -7.24
CA PHE A 308 22.56 13.18 -6.54
C PHE A 308 23.03 14.28 -7.50
N PRO A 309 23.66 13.97 -8.66
CA PRO A 309 24.00 14.99 -9.66
C PRO A 309 22.78 15.74 -10.19
N ALA A 310 21.67 15.06 -10.49
CA ALA A 310 20.45 15.69 -10.97
C ALA A 310 19.88 16.69 -9.96
N ALA A 311 19.93 16.36 -8.67
CA ALA A 311 19.55 17.25 -7.58
C ALA A 311 20.59 18.36 -7.31
N GLY A 312 21.82 18.26 -7.84
CA GLY A 312 22.94 19.16 -7.53
C GLY A 312 23.56 18.88 -6.18
N LEU A 313 23.42 17.65 -5.68
CA LEU A 313 24.02 17.17 -4.44
C LEU A 313 25.37 16.52 -4.73
N ASP A 314 26.27 16.51 -3.74
CA ASP A 314 27.58 15.87 -3.85
C ASP A 314 27.45 14.34 -3.84
N PRO A 315 27.77 13.62 -4.95
CA PRO A 315 27.70 12.17 -5.02
C PRO A 315 28.61 11.43 -4.03
N ALA A 316 29.70 12.05 -3.59
CA ALA A 316 30.62 11.45 -2.64
C ALA A 316 29.95 11.19 -1.26
N ARG A 317 28.91 11.94 -0.94
CA ARG A 317 28.17 11.83 0.32
C ARG A 317 27.06 10.75 0.29
N ALA A 318 26.78 10.13 -0.84
CA ALA A 318 25.68 9.17 -0.96
C ALA A 318 25.85 7.97 -0.04
N ALA A 319 27.05 7.37 0.01
CA ALA A 319 27.31 6.19 0.84
C ALA A 319 27.08 6.51 2.34
N GLU A 320 27.61 7.61 2.83
CA GLU A 320 27.43 8.08 4.20
C GLU A 320 25.94 8.31 4.51
N TYR A 321 25.22 8.98 3.60
CA TYR A 321 23.80 9.23 3.77
C TYR A 321 23.01 7.94 3.96
N TYR A 322 23.26 6.92 3.12
CA TYR A 322 22.54 5.64 3.21
C TYR A 322 22.94 4.77 4.42
N GLU A 323 24.14 4.92 4.96
CA GLU A 323 24.48 4.32 6.25
C GLU A 323 23.61 4.91 7.38
N VAL A 324 23.39 6.22 7.36
CA VAL A 324 22.52 6.89 8.33
C VAL A 324 21.04 6.46 8.13
N GLN A 325 20.55 6.41 6.89
CA GLN A 325 19.18 5.97 6.62
C GLN A 325 18.93 4.53 7.10
N ARG A 326 19.89 3.62 6.92
CA ARG A 326 19.79 2.24 7.43
C ARG A 326 19.67 2.16 8.96
N LEU A 327 20.31 3.05 9.70
CA LEU A 327 20.13 3.14 11.15
C LEU A 327 18.75 3.68 11.50
N ILE A 328 18.28 4.71 10.78
CA ILE A 328 16.95 5.30 10.98
C ILE A 328 15.85 4.26 10.69
N GLU A 329 16.02 3.43 9.66
CA GLU A 329 15.04 2.38 9.30
C GLU A 329 14.81 1.39 10.45
N GLN A 330 15.83 1.09 11.27
CA GLN A 330 15.69 0.24 12.46
C GLN A 330 14.79 0.84 13.54
N LEU A 331 14.50 2.14 13.46
CA LEU A 331 13.56 2.84 14.34
C LEU A 331 12.12 2.84 13.81
N ALA A 332 11.84 2.21 12.66
CA ALA A 332 10.54 2.29 11.99
C ALA A 332 9.36 1.86 12.89
N TYR A 333 9.57 0.84 13.74
CA TYR A 333 8.54 0.37 14.67
C TYR A 333 8.28 1.32 15.85
N ALA A 334 9.11 2.33 16.10
CA ALA A 334 8.84 3.34 17.12
C ALA A 334 7.53 4.10 16.87
N GLY A 335 7.15 4.25 15.58
CA GLY A 335 5.86 4.79 15.18
C GLY A 335 4.66 3.92 15.58
N ASN A 336 4.81 2.58 15.47
CA ASN A 336 3.75 1.64 15.88
C ASN A 336 3.57 1.65 17.40
N GLU A 337 4.67 1.73 18.17
CA GLU A 337 4.61 1.82 19.64
C GLU A 337 3.96 3.13 20.10
N ALA A 338 4.27 4.26 19.45
CA ALA A 338 3.60 5.53 19.73
C ALA A 338 2.08 5.43 19.48
N ALA A 339 1.68 4.84 18.34
CA ALA A 339 0.27 4.66 17.99
C ALA A 339 -0.42 3.70 18.96
N ARG A 340 0.21 2.55 19.30
CA ARG A 340 -0.33 1.58 20.25
C ARG A 340 -0.65 2.24 21.58
N ARG A 341 0.32 2.91 22.18
CA ARG A 341 0.16 3.54 23.49
C ARG A 341 -0.83 4.71 23.46
N TYR A 342 -0.83 5.48 22.38
CA TYR A 342 -1.78 6.59 22.20
C TYR A 342 -3.21 6.09 22.04
N LEU A 343 -3.45 5.11 21.18
CA LEU A 343 -4.80 4.60 20.92
C LEU A 343 -5.35 3.74 22.05
N ASN A 344 -4.48 3.15 22.87
CA ASN A 344 -4.83 2.48 24.11
C ASN A 344 -5.04 3.46 25.29
N ALA A 345 -4.92 4.77 25.07
CA ALA A 345 -5.00 5.83 26.09
C ALA A 345 -3.93 5.74 27.19
N GLU A 346 -2.79 5.08 26.92
CA GLU A 346 -1.61 5.08 27.79
C GLU A 346 -0.81 6.37 27.65
N PHE A 347 -0.82 6.98 26.44
CA PHE A 347 -0.18 8.25 26.12
C PHE A 347 -1.21 9.33 25.83
N THR A 348 -0.94 10.56 26.29
CA THR A 348 -1.56 11.76 25.74
C THR A 348 -1.03 12.05 24.34
N ARG A 349 -1.64 12.99 23.63
CA ARG A 349 -1.17 13.51 22.34
C ARG A 349 0.28 14.00 22.40
N GLU A 350 0.59 14.76 23.45
CA GLU A 350 1.89 15.36 23.69
C GLU A 350 2.95 14.27 24.00
N GLN A 351 2.58 13.25 24.77
CA GLN A 351 3.45 12.12 25.08
C GLN A 351 3.74 11.28 23.83
N ALA A 352 2.73 11.04 22.97
CA ALA A 352 2.92 10.36 21.70
C ALA A 352 3.84 11.16 20.76
N ALA A 353 3.68 12.48 20.67
CA ALA A 353 4.56 13.35 19.90
C ALA A 353 5.99 13.33 20.46
N ALA A 354 6.17 13.44 21.79
CA ALA A 354 7.46 13.38 22.44
C ALA A 354 8.16 12.02 22.22
N TRP A 355 7.42 10.91 22.22
CA TRP A 355 7.93 9.59 21.87
C TRP A 355 8.44 9.55 20.42
N LEU A 356 7.66 10.08 19.46
CA LEU A 356 8.06 10.14 18.06
C LEU A 356 9.30 11.01 17.83
N GLU A 357 9.42 12.15 18.54
CA GLU A 357 10.61 12.98 18.49
C GLU A 357 11.84 12.25 19.01
N ARG A 358 11.68 11.48 20.10
CA ARG A 358 12.78 10.78 20.74
C ARG A 358 13.20 9.53 20.00
N TYR A 359 12.25 8.63 19.69
CA TYR A 359 12.52 7.28 19.22
C TYR A 359 12.33 7.09 17.71
N ALA A 360 11.57 7.94 17.03
CA ALA A 360 11.47 7.96 15.58
C ALA A 360 12.26 9.13 14.95
N LEU A 361 12.96 9.95 15.77
CA LEU A 361 13.76 11.10 15.34
C LEU A 361 12.99 12.05 14.42
N MET A 362 11.71 12.25 14.69
CA MET A 362 10.87 13.16 13.95
C MET A 362 11.02 14.59 14.49
N PRO A 363 11.25 15.61 13.63
CA PRO A 363 11.07 17.00 14.05
C PRO A 363 9.67 17.23 14.61
N SER A 364 9.50 18.18 15.52
CA SER A 364 8.25 18.40 16.28
C SER A 364 7.03 18.57 15.39
N GLU A 365 7.15 19.27 14.25
CA GLU A 365 6.06 19.44 13.28
C GLU A 365 5.63 18.11 12.65
N ARG A 366 6.60 17.26 12.27
CA ARG A 366 6.33 15.90 11.76
C ARG A 366 5.75 14.98 12.81
N ALA A 367 6.22 15.07 14.06
CA ALA A 367 5.66 14.30 15.16
C ALA A 367 4.19 14.67 15.41
N ALA A 368 3.86 15.97 15.44
CA ALA A 368 2.51 16.45 15.56
C ALA A 368 1.62 16.03 14.36
N GLN A 369 2.15 16.09 13.14
CA GLN A 369 1.46 15.60 11.94
C GLN A 369 1.19 14.09 12.05
N ARG A 370 2.16 13.31 12.53
CA ARG A 370 1.99 11.86 12.69
C ARG A 370 0.96 11.49 13.75
N VAL A 371 0.85 12.25 14.82
CA VAL A 371 -0.24 12.04 15.81
C VAL A 371 -1.61 12.34 15.20
N ARG A 372 -1.75 13.39 14.38
CA ARG A 372 -2.99 13.60 13.60
C ARG A 372 -3.30 12.44 12.65
N PHE A 373 -2.29 11.83 12.06
CA PHE A 373 -2.46 10.61 11.28
C PHE A 373 -3.01 9.46 12.12
N PHE A 374 -2.56 9.30 13.38
CA PHE A 374 -3.12 8.29 14.30
C PHE A 374 -4.58 8.55 14.64
N ASP A 375 -5.00 9.82 14.76
CA ASP A 375 -6.41 10.15 14.98
C ASP A 375 -7.29 9.70 13.82
N GLN A 376 -6.84 9.92 12.59
CA GLN A 376 -7.60 9.65 11.37
C GLN A 376 -7.55 8.17 10.97
N TYR A 377 -6.34 7.61 10.94
CA TYR A 377 -6.09 6.29 10.35
C TYR A 377 -5.81 5.19 11.36
N ARG A 378 -5.66 5.55 12.63
CA ARG A 378 -5.53 4.63 13.76
C ARG A 378 -4.47 3.54 13.56
N ALA A 379 -4.84 2.25 13.67
CA ALA A 379 -3.94 1.13 13.51
C ALA A 379 -3.40 0.92 12.07
N TYR A 380 -3.85 1.72 11.09
CA TYR A 380 -3.34 1.67 9.71
C TYR A 380 -1.80 1.76 9.63
N VAL A 381 -1.19 2.42 10.61
CA VAL A 381 0.27 2.63 10.68
C VAL A 381 1.09 1.34 10.55
N ILE A 382 0.54 0.18 10.94
CA ILE A 382 1.24 -1.11 10.82
C ILE A 382 1.46 -1.55 9.38
N ASN A 383 0.64 -1.08 8.45
CA ASN A 383 0.66 -1.54 7.06
C ASN A 383 1.98 -1.24 6.37
N TYR A 384 2.68 -0.18 6.78
CA TYR A 384 3.94 0.25 6.14
C TYR A 384 5.11 -0.69 6.45
N ASN A 385 5.43 -0.90 7.73
CA ASN A 385 6.60 -1.67 8.14
C ASN A 385 6.29 -3.16 8.31
N LEU A 386 5.23 -3.53 9.04
CA LEU A 386 4.83 -4.93 9.16
C LEU A 386 4.46 -5.52 7.80
N GLY A 387 3.73 -4.76 6.95
CA GLY A 387 3.40 -5.20 5.60
C GLY A 387 4.64 -5.50 4.78
N LYS A 388 5.63 -4.59 4.77
CA LYS A 388 6.93 -4.80 4.12
C LYS A 388 7.62 -6.07 4.61
N ASP A 389 7.67 -6.27 5.92
CA ASP A 389 8.37 -7.42 6.53
C ASP A 389 7.68 -8.75 6.20
N LEU A 390 6.34 -8.79 6.21
CA LEU A 390 5.57 -9.97 5.83
C LEU A 390 5.75 -10.32 4.35
N VAL A 391 5.68 -9.33 3.48
CA VAL A 391 5.89 -9.52 2.03
C VAL A 391 7.32 -10.01 1.76
N ARG A 392 8.33 -9.37 2.37
CA ARG A 392 9.73 -9.81 2.25
C ARG A 392 9.88 -11.27 2.66
N LYS A 393 9.45 -11.62 3.87
CA LYS A 393 9.55 -12.98 4.40
C LYS A 393 8.86 -13.99 3.48
N TYR A 394 7.68 -13.67 2.99
CA TYR A 394 6.94 -14.53 2.06
C TYR A 394 7.72 -14.75 0.76
N ILE A 395 8.18 -13.68 0.10
CA ILE A 395 8.92 -13.77 -1.16
C ILE A 395 10.23 -14.56 -0.97
N GLU A 396 10.97 -14.30 0.11
CA GLU A 396 12.22 -15.01 0.43
C GLU A 396 11.96 -16.49 0.76
N SER A 397 10.85 -16.83 1.43
CA SER A 397 10.44 -18.24 1.67
C SER A 397 10.13 -19.01 0.38
N LYS A 398 9.79 -18.30 -0.71
CA LYS A 398 9.61 -18.87 -2.05
C LYS A 398 10.90 -18.88 -2.90
N GLY A 399 12.03 -18.52 -2.28
CA GLY A 399 13.35 -18.50 -2.94
C GLY A 399 13.67 -17.18 -3.65
N GLY A 400 12.83 -16.14 -3.50
CA GLY A 400 13.04 -14.81 -4.06
C GLY A 400 13.99 -13.95 -3.20
N THR A 401 15.20 -14.44 -2.99
CA THR A 401 16.26 -13.79 -2.20
C THR A 401 16.98 -12.70 -3.02
N PRO A 402 17.74 -11.76 -2.41
CA PRO A 402 18.45 -10.69 -3.13
C PRO A 402 19.43 -11.20 -4.20
N ASP A 403 20.05 -12.36 -3.99
CA ASP A 403 20.97 -13.02 -4.92
C ASP A 403 20.25 -13.79 -6.05
N ARG A 404 18.91 -13.87 -6.01
CA ARG A 404 18.07 -14.54 -7.02
C ARG A 404 17.01 -13.57 -7.60
N PRO A 405 17.42 -12.50 -8.27
CA PRO A 405 16.51 -11.41 -8.67
C PRO A 405 15.39 -11.88 -9.62
N ALA A 406 15.65 -12.81 -10.53
CA ALA A 406 14.62 -13.32 -11.43
C ALA A 406 13.48 -14.03 -10.66
N THR A 407 13.82 -14.92 -9.72
CA THR A 407 12.84 -15.59 -8.84
C THR A 407 12.11 -14.56 -7.97
N ARG A 408 12.83 -13.55 -7.46
CA ARG A 408 12.25 -12.48 -6.64
C ARG A 408 11.16 -11.71 -7.39
N TRP A 409 11.42 -11.32 -8.64
CA TRP A 409 10.43 -10.65 -9.50
C TRP A 409 9.25 -11.57 -9.85
N GLU A 410 9.51 -12.84 -10.15
CA GLU A 410 8.48 -13.82 -10.47
C GLU A 410 7.50 -14.00 -9.29
N GLU A 411 8.01 -14.27 -8.08
CA GLU A 411 7.17 -14.46 -6.89
C GLU A 411 6.47 -13.16 -6.48
N PHE A 412 7.13 -12.02 -6.63
CA PHE A 412 6.53 -10.72 -6.40
C PHE A 412 5.38 -10.45 -7.38
N GLY A 413 5.55 -10.71 -8.67
CA GLY A 413 4.49 -10.60 -9.68
C GLY A 413 3.29 -11.51 -9.40
N LYS A 414 3.53 -12.76 -8.95
CA LYS A 414 2.47 -13.69 -8.52
C LYS A 414 1.68 -13.13 -7.33
N LEU A 415 2.36 -12.50 -6.38
CA LEU A 415 1.71 -11.86 -5.23
C LEU A 415 0.85 -10.68 -5.67
N LEU A 416 1.38 -9.78 -6.51
CA LEU A 416 0.65 -8.60 -7.00
C LEU A 416 -0.60 -8.94 -7.84
N SER A 417 -0.65 -10.12 -8.45
CA SER A 417 -1.73 -10.54 -9.37
C SER A 417 -2.70 -11.56 -8.78
N SER A 418 -2.73 -11.70 -7.44
CA SER A 418 -3.58 -12.70 -6.77
C SER A 418 -4.22 -12.16 -5.48
N PRO A 419 -5.36 -12.72 -5.03
CA PRO A 419 -6.08 -12.27 -3.84
C PRO A 419 -5.37 -12.73 -2.57
N ARG A 420 -4.30 -12.03 -2.18
CA ARG A 420 -3.49 -12.36 -1.00
C ARG A 420 -4.04 -11.68 0.25
N LEU A 421 -3.75 -12.33 1.36
CA LEU A 421 -4.10 -11.88 2.70
C LEU A 421 -2.87 -11.91 3.60
N PRO A 422 -2.76 -11.03 4.60
CA PRO A 422 -1.64 -11.01 5.54
C PRO A 422 -1.40 -12.33 6.26
N SER A 423 -2.47 -13.00 6.73
CA SER A 423 -2.36 -14.33 7.36
C SER A 423 -1.85 -15.42 6.40
N GLY A 424 -1.97 -15.24 5.10
CA GLY A 424 -1.44 -16.15 4.08
C GLY A 424 0.02 -15.89 3.70
N LEU A 425 0.66 -14.86 4.28
CA LEU A 425 2.07 -14.53 4.09
C LEU A 425 2.96 -14.97 5.28
N GLN A 426 2.36 -15.48 6.36
CA GLN A 426 3.05 -15.88 7.59
C GLN A 426 3.68 -17.26 7.49
#